data_fe0a90200357df769e34bf722c5de978
#
_entry.id   fe0a90200357df769e34bf722c5de978
#
_cell.length_a   1.000
_cell.length_b   1.000
_cell.length_c   1.000
_cell.angle_alpha   90.00
_cell.angle_beta   90.00
_cell.angle_gamma   90.00
#
_symmetry.space_group_name_H-M   'P 1'
#
loop_
_entity.id
_entity.type
_entity.pdbx_description
1 polymer ?
#
loop_
_entity_poly.entity_id
_entity_poly.type
_entity_poly.pdbx_seq_one_letter_code
_entity_poly.pdbx_strand_id
1 'polypeptide(L)'
;LAVNPDIEVLIECIGGSSGPAYKLVKAALNNKKHIITANKALLAIHGNELIKIAKKNDVTINYEAAIAGGIPVVKAIRENLKYNNISKVYGILNGTCNYILSRMEREGKDFLSVLKDAQKLGFAEIDPTFDIKGIDATHKITLLSSLAFDIPIKFSQTYTEGIDKIELDDFRFASEFGYKIKLLGIAERKQNSYEQRVHPCLIREDSEVAKVNNELNA
;
A
#
# COMPACT_ATOMS: atom_id res chain seq x y z
N LEU A 1 -29.24 1.72 1.95
CA LEU A 1 -28.52 0.49 1.56
C LEU A 1 -28.11 -0.33 2.79
N ALA A 2 -27.43 0.25 3.78
CA ALA A 2 -26.88 -0.49 4.93
C ALA A 2 -27.94 -1.25 5.76
N VAL A 3 -29.18 -0.78 5.81
CA VAL A 3 -30.28 -1.37 6.61
C VAL A 3 -31.31 -2.12 5.77
N ASN A 4 -31.18 -2.11 4.43
CA ASN A 4 -32.12 -2.81 3.56
C ASN A 4 -31.95 -4.34 3.69
N PRO A 5 -33.00 -5.12 4.09
CA PRO A 5 -32.87 -6.56 4.29
C PRO A 5 -32.56 -7.35 3.01
N ASP A 6 -32.93 -6.82 1.84
CA ASP A 6 -32.75 -7.49 0.54
C ASP A 6 -31.29 -7.43 0.03
N ILE A 7 -30.41 -6.67 0.71
CA ILE A 7 -28.99 -6.53 0.34
C ILE A 7 -28.16 -7.39 1.29
N GLU A 8 -27.45 -8.36 0.77
CA GLU A 8 -26.51 -9.20 1.51
C GLU A 8 -25.08 -8.67 1.45
N VAL A 9 -24.68 -8.11 0.31
CA VAL A 9 -23.31 -7.62 0.03
C VAL A 9 -23.34 -6.15 -0.35
N LEU A 10 -22.49 -5.35 0.29
CA LEU A 10 -22.32 -3.93 -0.04
C LEU A 10 -20.91 -3.70 -0.59
N ILE A 11 -20.84 -3.05 -1.76
CA ILE A 11 -19.57 -2.64 -2.38
C ILE A 11 -19.34 -1.17 -2.04
N GLU A 12 -18.21 -0.86 -1.38
CA GLU A 12 -17.82 0.51 -1.01
C GLU A 12 -16.71 1.00 -1.94
N CYS A 13 -16.99 2.08 -2.68
CA CYS A 13 -16.07 2.77 -3.60
C CYS A 13 -16.08 4.29 -3.36
N ILE A 14 -16.42 4.74 -2.16
CA ILE A 14 -16.50 6.18 -1.83
C ILE A 14 -15.11 6.75 -1.63
N GLY A 15 -14.25 6.01 -0.93
CA GLY A 15 -12.92 6.47 -0.56
C GLY A 15 -12.89 7.29 0.73
N GLY A 16 -11.66 7.63 1.17
CA GLY A 16 -11.40 8.35 2.42
C GLY A 16 -11.49 7.47 3.67
N SER A 17 -10.81 7.89 4.73
CA SER A 17 -10.74 7.12 5.99
C SER A 17 -11.85 7.45 6.99
N SER A 18 -12.67 8.49 6.73
CA SER A 18 -13.69 9.00 7.66
C SER A 18 -14.97 9.36 6.92
N GLY A 19 -15.94 9.91 7.67
CA GLY A 19 -17.17 10.41 7.07
C GLY A 19 -18.08 9.33 6.49
N PRO A 20 -18.60 9.48 5.25
CA PRO A 20 -19.62 8.60 4.69
C PRO A 20 -19.16 7.15 4.53
N ALA A 21 -17.95 6.89 4.06
CA ALA A 21 -17.41 5.55 3.86
C ALA A 21 -17.38 4.75 5.18
N TYR A 22 -16.78 5.34 6.22
CA TYR A 22 -16.72 4.69 7.53
C TYR A 22 -18.09 4.42 8.13
N LYS A 23 -18.98 5.44 8.10
CA LYS A 23 -20.37 5.31 8.64
C LYS A 23 -21.13 4.21 7.91
N LEU A 24 -21.04 4.18 6.58
CA LEU A 24 -21.72 3.20 5.74
C LEU A 24 -21.24 1.78 6.01
N VAL A 25 -19.93 1.56 6.00
CA VAL A 25 -19.33 0.22 6.22
C VAL A 25 -19.66 -0.28 7.63
N LYS A 26 -19.50 0.57 8.65
CA LYS A 26 -19.82 0.20 10.03
C LYS A 26 -21.31 -0.14 10.21
N ALA A 27 -22.22 0.65 9.62
CA ALA A 27 -23.66 0.37 9.67
C ALA A 27 -24.00 -0.93 8.94
N ALA A 28 -23.42 -1.18 7.77
CA ALA A 28 -23.68 -2.40 7.00
C ALA A 28 -23.19 -3.66 7.74
N LEU A 29 -22.01 -3.63 8.33
CA LEU A 29 -21.49 -4.73 9.15
C LEU A 29 -22.36 -5.02 10.37
N ASN A 30 -22.88 -3.98 11.05
CA ASN A 30 -23.81 -4.13 12.17
C ASN A 30 -25.18 -4.69 11.74
N ASN A 31 -25.56 -4.52 10.47
CA ASN A 31 -26.75 -5.11 9.86
C ASN A 31 -26.44 -6.42 9.09
N LYS A 32 -25.39 -7.12 9.49
CA LYS A 32 -25.00 -8.44 8.98
C LYS A 32 -24.80 -8.49 7.46
N LYS A 33 -24.21 -7.45 6.87
CA LYS A 33 -23.88 -7.39 5.45
C LYS A 33 -22.41 -7.63 5.22
N HIS A 34 -22.07 -8.43 4.22
CA HIS A 34 -20.71 -8.57 3.72
C HIS A 34 -20.25 -7.28 3.05
N ILE A 35 -18.96 -6.97 3.16
CA ILE A 35 -18.36 -5.78 2.55
C ILE A 35 -17.33 -6.18 1.53
N ILE A 36 -17.34 -5.49 0.39
CA ILE A 36 -16.24 -5.46 -0.58
C ILE A 36 -15.80 -4.00 -0.67
N THR A 37 -14.50 -3.72 -0.47
CA THR A 37 -13.99 -2.34 -0.52
C THR A 37 -12.62 -2.25 -1.19
N ALA A 38 -12.39 -1.17 -1.94
CA ALA A 38 -11.08 -0.78 -2.45
C ALA A 38 -10.41 0.29 -1.57
N ASN A 39 -11.02 0.65 -0.43
CA ASN A 39 -10.62 1.78 0.40
C ASN A 39 -9.54 1.41 1.41
N LYS A 40 -8.28 1.44 0.96
CA LYS A 40 -7.12 1.14 1.81
C LYS A 40 -6.99 2.07 3.02
N ALA A 41 -7.33 3.36 2.87
CA ALA A 41 -7.22 4.34 3.96
C ALA A 41 -8.21 4.02 5.10
N LEU A 42 -9.44 3.65 4.76
CA LEU A 42 -10.44 3.19 5.73
C LEU A 42 -9.95 1.97 6.51
N LEU A 43 -9.39 0.98 5.80
CA LEU A 43 -8.91 -0.24 6.42
C LEU A 43 -7.63 -0.03 7.25
N ALA A 44 -6.70 0.82 6.80
CA ALA A 44 -5.47 1.12 7.54
C ALA A 44 -5.76 1.79 8.89
N ILE A 45 -6.79 2.63 8.96
CA ILE A 45 -7.14 3.42 10.16
C ILE A 45 -8.17 2.70 11.03
N HIS A 46 -9.22 2.15 10.44
CA HIS A 46 -10.36 1.57 11.16
C HIS A 46 -10.48 0.04 11.00
N GLY A 47 -9.57 -0.60 10.25
CA GLY A 47 -9.70 -2.02 9.91
C GLY A 47 -9.80 -2.94 11.12
N ASN A 48 -9.04 -2.69 12.19
CA ASN A 48 -9.12 -3.50 13.41
C ASN A 48 -10.53 -3.49 14.02
N GLU A 49 -11.17 -2.32 14.09
CA GLU A 49 -12.54 -2.18 14.58
C GLU A 49 -13.54 -2.87 13.65
N LEU A 50 -13.43 -2.58 12.34
CA LEU A 50 -14.34 -3.11 11.34
C LEU A 50 -14.26 -4.64 11.23
N ILE A 51 -13.07 -5.21 11.27
CA ILE A 51 -12.85 -6.67 11.29
C ILE A 51 -13.44 -7.30 12.55
N LYS A 52 -13.34 -6.62 13.71
CA LYS A 52 -13.96 -7.11 14.95
C LYS A 52 -15.49 -7.13 14.85
N ILE A 53 -16.08 -6.08 14.26
CA ILE A 53 -17.53 -6.04 14.01
C ILE A 53 -17.95 -7.14 13.03
N ALA A 54 -17.21 -7.32 11.94
CA ALA A 54 -17.48 -8.36 10.95
C ALA A 54 -17.47 -9.76 11.57
N LYS A 55 -16.42 -10.08 12.34
CA LYS A 55 -16.33 -11.37 13.07
C LYS A 55 -17.48 -11.57 14.04
N LYS A 56 -17.89 -10.54 14.78
CA LYS A 56 -19.01 -10.61 15.74
C LYS A 56 -20.34 -10.92 15.06
N ASN A 57 -20.54 -10.45 13.83
CA ASN A 57 -21.79 -10.57 13.09
C ASN A 57 -21.76 -11.69 12.03
N ASP A 58 -20.69 -12.50 12.00
CA ASP A 58 -20.46 -13.59 11.03
C ASP A 58 -20.53 -13.14 9.56
N VAL A 59 -19.93 -11.98 9.27
CA VAL A 59 -19.79 -11.44 7.92
C VAL A 59 -18.34 -11.16 7.59
N THR A 60 -18.04 -10.93 6.31
CA THR A 60 -16.67 -10.75 5.80
C THR A 60 -16.43 -9.35 5.27
N ILE A 61 -15.16 -8.93 5.32
CA ILE A 61 -14.66 -7.78 4.59
C ILE A 61 -13.62 -8.28 3.58
N ASN A 62 -13.87 -8.03 2.30
CA ASN A 62 -12.99 -8.37 1.18
C ASN A 62 -12.44 -7.09 0.55
N TYR A 63 -11.12 -7.06 0.27
CA TYR A 63 -10.42 -5.83 -0.10
C TYR A 63 -9.24 -6.05 -1.06
N GLU A 64 -9.39 -6.96 -2.03
CA GLU A 64 -8.32 -7.25 -3.02
C GLU A 64 -7.79 -5.97 -3.70
N ALA A 65 -8.70 -5.16 -4.23
CA ALA A 65 -8.34 -3.94 -4.95
C ALA A 65 -7.78 -2.81 -4.05
N ALA A 66 -7.85 -2.95 -2.73
CA ALA A 66 -7.33 -1.95 -1.80
C ALA A 66 -5.79 -1.93 -1.73
N ILE A 67 -5.11 -3.00 -2.16
CA ILE A 67 -3.66 -3.13 -2.00
C ILE A 67 -2.92 -3.01 -3.34
N ALA A 68 -3.10 -3.96 -4.23
CA ALA A 68 -2.29 -4.07 -5.45
C ALA A 68 -3.14 -4.04 -6.73
N GLY A 69 -4.31 -3.41 -6.69
CA GLY A 69 -5.22 -3.29 -7.83
C GLY A 69 -5.62 -4.65 -8.38
N GLY A 70 -5.23 -4.97 -9.60
CA GLY A 70 -5.54 -6.24 -10.25
C GLY A 70 -4.61 -7.41 -9.89
N ILE A 71 -3.55 -7.19 -9.11
CA ILE A 71 -2.66 -8.27 -8.66
C ILE A 71 -3.31 -8.98 -7.46
N PRO A 72 -3.61 -10.29 -7.55
CA PRO A 72 -4.39 -11.02 -6.53
C PRO A 72 -3.55 -11.39 -5.29
N VAL A 73 -2.86 -10.41 -4.69
CA VAL A 73 -1.93 -10.62 -3.56
C VAL A 73 -2.66 -10.97 -2.26
N VAL A 74 -3.81 -10.36 -2.00
CA VAL A 74 -4.62 -10.64 -0.81
C VAL A 74 -5.13 -12.08 -0.86
N LYS A 75 -5.65 -12.50 -2.02
CA LYS A 75 -6.09 -13.88 -2.25
C LYS A 75 -4.94 -14.85 -2.14
N ALA A 76 -3.80 -14.56 -2.74
CA ALA A 76 -2.61 -15.40 -2.65
C ALA A 76 -2.17 -15.65 -1.20
N ILE A 77 -2.10 -14.60 -0.39
CA ILE A 77 -1.71 -14.73 1.02
C ILE A 77 -2.80 -15.46 1.82
N ARG A 78 -4.07 -15.09 1.65
CA ARG A 78 -5.19 -15.59 2.45
C ARG A 78 -5.54 -17.05 2.16
N GLU A 79 -5.44 -17.47 0.90
CA GLU A 79 -5.88 -18.77 0.44
C GLU A 79 -4.70 -19.70 0.11
N ASN A 80 -3.75 -19.25 -0.73
CA ASN A 80 -2.69 -20.11 -1.24
C ASN A 80 -1.54 -20.29 -0.25
N LEU A 81 -1.20 -19.23 0.50
CA LEU A 81 -0.08 -19.22 1.43
C LEU A 81 -0.51 -19.32 2.90
N LYS A 82 -1.79 -19.59 3.17
CA LYS A 82 -2.39 -19.61 4.51
C LYS A 82 -1.62 -20.47 5.54
N TYR A 83 -1.08 -21.59 5.10
CA TYR A 83 -0.36 -22.51 5.96
C TYR A 83 1.16 -22.35 5.90
N ASN A 84 1.65 -21.39 5.14
CA ASN A 84 3.08 -21.09 5.05
C ASN A 84 3.51 -20.11 6.13
N ASN A 85 4.73 -20.25 6.61
CA ASN A 85 5.31 -19.28 7.53
C ASN A 85 5.98 -18.15 6.73
N ILE A 86 5.23 -17.09 6.47
CA ILE A 86 5.73 -15.90 5.77
C ILE A 86 6.62 -15.14 6.75
N SER A 87 7.91 -15.00 6.41
CA SER A 87 8.89 -14.26 7.21
C SER A 87 9.03 -12.80 6.78
N LYS A 88 8.80 -12.51 5.50
CA LYS A 88 8.99 -11.17 4.93
C LYS A 88 8.05 -10.92 3.76
N VAL A 89 7.52 -9.69 3.70
CA VAL A 89 6.80 -9.14 2.56
C VAL A 89 7.45 -7.82 2.21
N TYR A 90 7.77 -7.60 0.94
CA TYR A 90 8.30 -6.34 0.48
C TYR A 90 7.95 -6.11 -0.99
N GLY A 91 7.94 -4.84 -1.40
CA GLY A 91 7.64 -4.53 -2.79
C GLY A 91 7.54 -3.04 -3.08
N ILE A 92 7.43 -2.71 -4.35
CA ILE A 92 7.12 -1.38 -4.85
C ILE A 92 5.60 -1.23 -4.81
N LEU A 93 5.09 -0.50 -3.82
CA LEU A 93 3.66 -0.38 -3.54
C LEU A 93 3.03 0.93 -4.04
N ASN A 94 3.84 1.83 -4.61
CA ASN A 94 3.37 3.10 -5.15
C ASN A 94 3.97 3.37 -6.54
N GLY A 95 3.12 3.38 -7.56
CA GLY A 95 3.50 3.57 -8.96
C GLY A 95 4.02 4.98 -9.24
N THR A 96 3.40 6.02 -8.66
CA THR A 96 3.81 7.42 -8.83
C THR A 96 5.26 7.64 -8.38
N CYS A 97 5.61 7.14 -7.20
CA CYS A 97 6.98 7.21 -6.70
C CYS A 97 7.96 6.44 -7.59
N ASN A 98 7.59 5.23 -8.03
CA ASN A 98 8.45 4.45 -8.90
C ASN A 98 8.66 5.14 -10.26
N TYR A 99 7.62 5.76 -10.82
CA TYR A 99 7.72 6.57 -12.04
C TYR A 99 8.70 7.73 -11.85
N ILE A 100 8.56 8.51 -10.77
CA ILE A 100 9.42 9.67 -10.50
C ILE A 100 10.88 9.22 -10.35
N LEU A 101 11.17 8.25 -9.48
CA LEU A 101 12.54 7.77 -9.26
C LEU A 101 13.16 7.19 -10.54
N SER A 102 12.40 6.41 -11.32
CA SER A 102 12.87 5.84 -12.57
C SER A 102 13.20 6.90 -13.63
N ARG A 103 12.44 8.00 -13.67
CA ARG A 103 12.72 9.11 -14.59
C ARG A 103 13.89 9.97 -14.15
N MET A 104 14.00 10.26 -12.84
CA MET A 104 15.15 10.96 -12.28
C MET A 104 16.45 10.24 -12.67
N GLU A 105 16.52 8.92 -12.42
CA GLU A 105 17.67 8.07 -12.76
C GLU A 105 17.98 8.10 -14.27
N ARG A 106 16.97 7.84 -15.10
CA ARG A 106 17.15 7.69 -16.55
C ARG A 106 17.46 8.99 -17.28
N GLU A 107 16.83 10.09 -16.87
CA GLU A 107 16.89 11.37 -17.58
C GLU A 107 17.83 12.37 -16.95
N GLY A 108 18.39 12.09 -15.77
CA GLY A 108 19.26 13.01 -15.04
C GLY A 108 18.55 14.32 -14.67
N LYS A 109 17.23 14.26 -14.41
CA LYS A 109 16.42 15.42 -14.03
C LYS A 109 16.15 15.46 -12.53
N ASP A 110 16.12 16.66 -11.97
CA ASP A 110 15.78 16.86 -10.56
C ASP A 110 14.33 16.47 -10.24
N PHE A 111 14.08 16.21 -8.95
CA PHE A 111 12.78 15.77 -8.43
C PHE A 111 11.62 16.69 -8.84
N LEU A 112 11.79 18.01 -8.70
CA LEU A 112 10.71 18.95 -8.97
C LEU A 112 10.34 19.01 -10.47
N SER A 113 11.33 18.89 -11.34
CA SER A 113 11.13 18.84 -12.79
C SER A 113 10.37 17.59 -13.19
N VAL A 114 10.76 16.42 -12.67
CA VAL A 114 10.07 15.15 -12.97
C VAL A 114 8.67 15.12 -12.36
N LEU A 115 8.47 15.66 -11.15
CA LEU A 115 7.15 15.75 -10.53
C LEU A 115 6.18 16.59 -11.36
N LYS A 116 6.61 17.75 -11.86
CA LYS A 116 5.80 18.59 -12.76
C LYS A 116 5.41 17.85 -14.04
N ASP A 117 6.33 17.09 -14.62
CA ASP A 117 6.05 16.27 -15.80
C ASP A 117 5.05 15.14 -15.46
N ALA A 118 5.20 14.49 -14.31
CA ALA A 118 4.27 13.47 -13.84
C ALA A 118 2.84 14.03 -13.65
N GLN A 119 2.72 15.22 -13.10
CA GLN A 119 1.44 15.93 -12.94
C GLN A 119 0.78 16.25 -14.29
N LYS A 120 1.55 16.77 -15.26
CA LYS A 120 1.06 17.06 -16.62
C LYS A 120 0.55 15.80 -17.35
N LEU A 121 1.19 14.68 -17.10
CA LEU A 121 0.84 13.39 -17.72
C LEU A 121 -0.25 12.62 -16.94
N GLY A 122 -0.69 13.13 -15.78
CA GLY A 122 -1.72 12.50 -14.97
C GLY A 122 -1.24 11.34 -14.09
N PHE A 123 0.08 11.13 -13.96
CA PHE A 123 0.67 10.13 -13.05
C PHE A 123 0.79 10.61 -11.60
N ALA A 124 0.75 11.91 -11.37
CA ALA A 124 0.70 12.51 -10.06
C ALA A 124 -0.46 13.51 -9.96
N GLU A 125 -1.14 13.53 -8.83
CA GLU A 125 -2.19 14.51 -8.53
C GLU A 125 -1.60 15.92 -8.32
N ILE A 126 -2.46 16.95 -8.31
CA ILE A 126 -2.05 18.34 -8.02
C ILE A 126 -1.41 18.43 -6.64
N ASP A 127 -2.00 17.77 -5.64
CA ASP A 127 -1.36 17.53 -4.33
C ASP A 127 -0.82 16.10 -4.27
N PRO A 128 0.46 15.88 -4.56
CA PRO A 128 1.06 14.56 -4.61
C PRO A 128 1.54 14.06 -3.23
N THR A 129 1.29 14.82 -2.17
CA THR A 129 1.84 14.58 -0.81
C THR A 129 1.60 13.16 -0.34
N PHE A 130 0.42 12.60 -0.61
CA PHE A 130 0.05 11.26 -0.19
C PHE A 130 0.96 10.17 -0.80
N ASP A 131 1.38 10.37 -2.04
CA ASP A 131 2.31 9.48 -2.73
C ASP A 131 3.75 9.76 -2.34
N ILE A 132 4.23 11.00 -2.57
CA ILE A 132 5.66 11.32 -2.45
C ILE A 132 6.20 11.22 -1.02
N LYS A 133 5.34 11.35 0.00
CA LYS A 133 5.69 11.12 1.41
C LYS A 133 5.58 9.65 1.82
N GLY A 134 5.20 8.73 0.92
CA GLY A 134 5.12 7.30 1.18
C GLY A 134 3.88 6.85 1.95
N ILE A 135 2.89 7.72 2.17
CA ILE A 135 1.68 7.42 2.97
C ILE A 135 0.83 6.32 2.29
N ASP A 136 0.66 6.40 0.96
CA ASP A 136 -0.03 5.37 0.18
C ASP A 136 0.62 3.99 0.34
N ALA A 137 1.93 3.92 0.16
CA ALA A 137 2.68 2.68 0.34
C ALA A 137 2.61 2.16 1.78
N THR A 138 2.57 3.07 2.78
CA THR A 138 2.42 2.73 4.19
C THR A 138 1.05 2.10 4.48
N HIS A 139 -0.04 2.62 3.94
CA HIS A 139 -1.35 1.98 4.05
C HIS A 139 -1.31 0.55 3.51
N LYS A 140 -0.72 0.35 2.33
CA LYS A 140 -0.66 -0.95 1.66
C LYS A 140 0.19 -1.96 2.43
N ILE A 141 1.42 -1.59 2.84
CA ILE A 141 2.29 -2.53 3.57
C ILE A 141 1.73 -2.89 4.94
N THR A 142 1.05 -1.96 5.61
CA THR A 142 0.41 -2.22 6.89
C THR A 142 -0.72 -3.27 6.78
N LEU A 143 -1.53 -3.19 5.72
CA LEU A 143 -2.56 -4.19 5.44
C LEU A 143 -1.95 -5.55 5.04
N LEU A 144 -0.92 -5.54 4.19
CA LEU A 144 -0.21 -6.76 3.79
C LEU A 144 0.44 -7.46 4.98
N SER A 145 1.08 -6.71 5.87
CA SER A 145 1.73 -7.29 7.04
C SER A 145 0.72 -7.88 8.02
N SER A 146 -0.41 -7.17 8.24
CA SER A 146 -1.51 -7.69 9.06
C SER A 146 -2.02 -9.03 8.51
N LEU A 147 -2.18 -9.12 7.20
CA LEU A 147 -2.65 -10.33 6.53
C LEU A 147 -1.60 -11.46 6.57
N ALA A 148 -0.34 -11.15 6.26
CA ALA A 148 0.73 -12.15 6.13
C ALA A 148 1.19 -12.72 7.48
N PHE A 149 1.10 -11.92 8.55
CA PHE A 149 1.62 -12.30 9.86
C PHE A 149 0.51 -12.58 10.89
N ASP A 150 -0.76 -12.40 10.50
CA ASP A 150 -1.93 -12.50 11.38
C ASP A 150 -1.82 -11.58 12.62
N ILE A 151 -1.47 -10.33 12.40
CA ILE A 151 -1.29 -9.30 13.44
C ILE A 151 -2.29 -8.16 13.26
N PRO A 152 -2.59 -7.38 14.33
CA PRO A 152 -3.39 -6.16 14.18
C PRO A 152 -2.76 -5.16 13.21
N ILE A 153 -3.61 -4.40 12.52
CA ILE A 153 -3.19 -3.30 11.65
C ILE A 153 -2.56 -2.20 12.51
N LYS A 154 -1.31 -1.80 12.21
CA LYS A 154 -0.52 -0.85 13.01
C LYS A 154 0.02 0.30 12.16
N PHE A 155 -0.87 1.01 11.47
CA PHE A 155 -0.48 2.12 10.58
C PHE A 155 0.38 3.19 11.29
N SER A 156 -0.03 3.66 12.45
CA SER A 156 0.67 4.71 13.21
C SER A 156 2.05 4.30 13.76
N GLN A 157 2.37 3.02 13.74
CA GLN A 157 3.67 2.48 14.20
C GLN A 157 4.60 2.13 13.04
N THR A 158 4.19 2.35 11.80
CA THR A 158 5.00 2.07 10.61
C THR A 158 5.93 3.25 10.34
N TYR A 159 7.25 2.99 10.29
CA TYR A 159 8.19 4.01 9.85
C TYR A 159 7.92 4.38 8.39
N THR A 160 7.86 5.67 8.12
CA THR A 160 7.54 6.17 6.76
C THR A 160 8.47 7.31 6.39
N GLU A 161 9.17 7.13 5.27
CA GLU A 161 9.99 8.15 4.62
C GLU A 161 9.66 8.18 3.13
N GLY A 162 9.44 9.39 2.61
CA GLY A 162 9.10 9.61 1.20
C GLY A 162 10.32 9.73 0.31
N ILE A 163 10.08 10.14 -0.94
CA ILE A 163 11.12 10.29 -1.98
C ILE A 163 11.53 11.74 -2.22
N ASP A 164 10.92 12.68 -1.55
CA ASP A 164 11.07 14.12 -1.81
C ASP A 164 12.43 14.71 -1.41
N LYS A 165 13.28 13.91 -0.76
CA LYS A 165 14.65 14.28 -0.40
C LYS A 165 15.72 13.60 -1.25
N ILE A 166 15.33 12.77 -2.22
CA ILE A 166 16.27 12.08 -3.10
C ILE A 166 16.79 13.06 -4.14
N GLU A 167 18.11 13.14 -4.26
CA GLU A 167 18.84 14.00 -5.19
C GLU A 167 19.52 13.21 -6.32
N LEU A 168 19.95 13.89 -7.36
CA LEU A 168 20.61 13.24 -8.50
C LEU A 168 21.93 12.55 -8.13
N ASP A 169 22.66 13.12 -7.17
CA ASP A 169 23.90 12.53 -6.68
C ASP A 169 23.68 11.17 -5.99
N ASP A 170 22.51 10.97 -5.36
CA ASP A 170 22.17 9.67 -4.76
C ASP A 170 22.11 8.58 -5.82
N PHE A 171 21.53 8.86 -6.99
CA PHE A 171 21.49 7.88 -8.09
C PHE A 171 22.87 7.60 -8.67
N ARG A 172 23.72 8.64 -8.80
CA ARG A 172 25.09 8.46 -9.25
C ARG A 172 25.86 7.55 -8.32
N PHE A 173 25.84 7.82 -7.02
CA PHE A 173 26.52 6.99 -6.03
C PHE A 173 25.93 5.58 -5.96
N ALA A 174 24.60 5.43 -6.01
CA ALA A 174 23.98 4.12 -6.05
C ALA A 174 24.46 3.28 -7.24
N SER A 175 24.49 3.88 -8.44
CA SER A 175 24.95 3.22 -9.67
C SER A 175 26.43 2.81 -9.62
N GLU A 176 27.31 3.64 -9.06
CA GLU A 176 28.73 3.31 -8.88
C GLU A 176 28.95 2.03 -8.05
N PHE A 177 28.02 1.72 -7.14
CA PHE A 177 28.04 0.50 -6.32
C PHE A 177 27.14 -0.63 -6.86
N GLY A 178 26.57 -0.49 -8.06
CA GLY A 178 25.70 -1.50 -8.68
C GLY A 178 24.31 -1.59 -8.03
N TYR A 179 23.77 -0.47 -7.52
CA TYR A 179 22.47 -0.37 -6.92
C TYR A 179 21.55 0.62 -7.65
N LYS A 180 20.25 0.40 -7.50
CA LYS A 180 19.17 1.33 -7.86
C LYS A 180 18.43 1.79 -6.63
N ILE A 181 17.81 2.98 -6.71
CA ILE A 181 16.97 3.52 -5.64
C ILE A 181 15.51 3.23 -5.96
N LYS A 182 14.81 2.56 -5.03
CA LYS A 182 13.38 2.29 -5.11
C LYS A 182 12.70 2.60 -3.78
N LEU A 183 11.46 3.12 -3.82
CA LEU A 183 10.65 3.22 -2.61
C LEU A 183 10.02 1.87 -2.31
N LEU A 184 10.41 1.25 -1.21
CA LEU A 184 9.86 -0.04 -0.80
C LEU A 184 8.97 0.07 0.44
N GLY A 185 7.84 -0.64 0.39
CA GLY A 185 7.16 -1.10 1.58
C GLY A 185 7.78 -2.44 2.01
N ILE A 186 8.16 -2.54 3.28
CA ILE A 186 8.80 -3.74 3.84
C ILE A 186 8.13 -4.10 5.16
N ALA A 187 7.73 -5.34 5.29
CA ALA A 187 7.28 -5.93 6.55
C ALA A 187 8.08 -7.21 6.81
N GLU A 188 8.60 -7.38 8.01
CA GLU A 188 9.47 -8.50 8.37
C GLU A 188 9.15 -9.02 9.76
N ARG A 189 9.01 -10.35 9.87
CA ARG A 189 8.87 -11.04 11.15
C ARG A 189 10.26 -11.23 11.76
N LYS A 190 10.44 -10.76 12.98
CA LYS A 190 11.62 -11.03 13.82
C LYS A 190 11.28 -12.10 14.85
N GLN A 191 12.26 -12.53 15.64
CA GLN A 191 12.05 -13.59 16.64
C GLN A 191 10.86 -13.30 17.57
N ASN A 192 10.77 -12.07 18.12
CA ASN A 192 9.74 -11.69 19.09
C ASN A 192 8.99 -10.40 18.71
N SER A 193 9.11 -9.92 17.46
CA SER A 193 8.53 -8.67 17.02
C SER A 193 8.25 -8.67 15.52
N TYR A 194 7.65 -7.60 15.04
CA TYR A 194 7.43 -7.33 13.62
C TYR A 194 7.90 -5.92 13.31
N GLU A 195 8.57 -5.79 12.19
CA GLU A 195 8.98 -4.49 11.66
C GLU A 195 8.15 -4.16 10.43
N GLN A 196 7.74 -2.89 10.34
CA GLN A 196 7.05 -2.34 9.17
C GLN A 196 7.66 -0.99 8.84
N ARG A 197 8.05 -0.80 7.59
CA ARG A 197 8.66 0.44 7.15
C ARG A 197 8.42 0.70 5.66
N VAL A 198 8.38 1.97 5.31
CA VAL A 198 8.39 2.47 3.94
C VAL A 198 9.50 3.50 3.84
N HIS A 199 10.45 3.30 2.97
CA HIS A 199 11.54 4.26 2.73
C HIS A 199 12.26 3.97 1.41
N PRO A 200 13.01 4.94 0.86
CA PRO A 200 13.94 4.69 -0.24
C PRO A 200 14.97 3.62 0.15
N CYS A 201 15.18 2.68 -0.73
CA CYS A 201 16.09 1.55 -0.53
C CYS A 201 17.07 1.43 -1.69
N LEU A 202 18.33 1.09 -1.38
CA LEU A 202 19.28 0.61 -2.33
C LEU A 202 19.01 -0.86 -2.66
N ILE A 203 18.75 -1.16 -3.93
CA ILE A 203 18.45 -2.50 -4.42
C ILE A 203 19.46 -2.87 -5.47
N ARG A 204 20.06 -4.05 -5.38
CA ARG A 204 20.98 -4.53 -6.40
C ARG A 204 20.35 -4.48 -7.78
N GLU A 205 21.04 -3.92 -8.76
CA GLU A 205 20.53 -3.70 -10.11
C GLU A 205 20.16 -5.00 -10.85
N ASP A 206 20.78 -6.14 -10.47
CA ASP A 206 20.50 -7.46 -11.02
C ASP A 206 19.20 -8.10 -10.48
N SER A 207 18.61 -7.55 -9.41
CA SER A 207 17.37 -8.07 -8.81
C SER A 207 16.14 -7.79 -9.66
N GLU A 208 15.12 -8.65 -9.59
CA GLU A 208 13.86 -8.48 -10.33
C GLU A 208 13.12 -7.20 -9.94
N VAL A 209 13.15 -6.83 -8.66
CA VAL A 209 12.50 -5.60 -8.18
C VAL A 209 13.18 -4.34 -8.72
N ALA A 210 14.51 -4.36 -8.90
CA ALA A 210 15.24 -3.24 -9.49
C ALA A 210 14.89 -2.99 -10.96
N LYS A 211 14.49 -4.04 -11.70
CA LYS A 211 14.11 -3.97 -13.11
C LYS A 211 12.71 -3.38 -13.34
N VAL A 212 11.89 -3.28 -12.29
CA VAL A 212 10.55 -2.70 -12.37
C VAL A 212 10.65 -1.18 -12.46
N ASN A 213 10.26 -0.64 -13.60
CA ASN A 213 10.38 0.79 -13.92
C ASN A 213 9.01 1.41 -14.21
N ASN A 214 9.00 2.73 -14.37
CA ASN A 214 7.83 3.55 -14.64
C ASN A 214 6.78 3.45 -13.51
N GLU A 215 5.48 3.47 -13.86
CA GLU A 215 4.36 3.44 -12.92
C GLU A 215 4.00 2.06 -12.37
N LEU A 216 4.84 1.06 -12.60
CA LEU A 216 4.56 -0.33 -12.20
C LEU A 216 4.82 -0.56 -10.72
N ASN A 217 4.04 -1.48 -10.15
CA ASN A 217 4.22 -2.04 -8.81
C ASN A 217 4.85 -3.44 -8.89
N ALA A 218 5.52 -3.87 -7.81
CA ALA A 218 6.09 -5.21 -7.67
C ALA A 218 6.12 -5.67 -6.20
#